data_678071027b96fa7293e779a93f3a7b6e
#
_entry.id   678071027b96fa7293e779a93f3a7b6e
#
_cell.length_a   1.000
_cell.length_b   1.000
_cell.length_c   1.000
_cell.angle_alpha   90.00
_cell.angle_beta   90.00
_cell.angle_gamma   90.00
#
_symmetry.space_group_name_H-M   'P 1'
#
loop_
_entity.id
_entity.type
_entity.pdbx_description
1 polymer ?
#
loop_
_entity_poly.entity_id
_entity_poly.type
_entity_poly.pdbx_seq_one_letter_code
_entity_poly.pdbx_strand_id
1 'polypeptide(L)'
;MQSRAPGGILGSPVSELLEVSLRALYSALLYLLLPVALLRLLWRGLRAPAYLRRWGERFGFVPVLEARPWIWVHAVSVGEVQAAAPLVNALLERYPEYELLVTTTTPTGAMQVQRLFGERVRHAYLPWDLPDAVARFLARTRPRLGLIMETELWPNLIAACARREIPVALINARLSARSAAGYRRVRGLAAATLRRVRWIGAQSDTDAGRLIALGADPARVTVTGNTKFDAVIPGSAREQAEVLRRGWDPARPVWIAASTHEGEDEPLLAAHRRVRARLPQALLILVPRHPERFARVAGLVERAGFQVARRSRNEPVTAQTAVYLGDTMGELPVLLAAADAAFVGGSLVPVGGHNPVEPAALGLPVLYGPHMFNFSGIVQLLEQAGAARAVADAGELATAVRTWLEDASGRAEWGERGRRAVEANRGARDRVLQHLAELL
;
A
#
# COMPACT_ATOMS: atom_id res chain seq x y z
N MET A 1 -52.76 16.65 2.95
CA MET A 1 -52.27 15.29 2.72
C MET A 1 -50.82 15.27 3.17
N GLN A 2 -50.58 14.72 4.38
CA GLN A 2 -49.25 14.65 4.99
C GLN A 2 -48.50 13.41 4.41
N SER A 3 -47.39 13.64 3.74
CA SER A 3 -46.47 12.62 3.28
C SER A 3 -45.73 12.05 4.50
N ARG A 4 -46.00 10.78 4.82
CA ARG A 4 -45.24 10.00 5.80
C ARG A 4 -43.85 9.69 5.24
N ALA A 5 -42.81 10.11 5.95
CA ALA A 5 -41.44 9.65 5.73
C ALA A 5 -41.35 8.11 5.93
N PRO A 6 -40.56 7.36 5.14
CA PRO A 6 -40.40 5.94 5.31
C PRO A 6 -39.59 5.68 6.59
N GLY A 7 -40.22 4.93 7.51
CA GLY A 7 -39.66 4.52 8.79
C GLY A 7 -38.39 3.71 8.63
N GLY A 8 -37.34 4.10 9.33
CA GLY A 8 -36.12 3.31 9.48
C GLY A 8 -36.47 1.93 10.04
N ILE A 9 -35.89 0.89 9.45
CA ILE A 9 -35.98 -0.49 9.92
C ILE A 9 -35.16 -0.56 11.22
N LEU A 10 -35.82 -0.28 12.36
CA LEU A 10 -35.31 -0.60 13.69
C LEU A 10 -35.19 -2.12 13.77
N GLY A 11 -33.99 -2.63 13.96
CA GLY A 11 -33.76 -4.04 14.17
C GLY A 11 -34.63 -4.57 15.31
N SER A 12 -35.16 -5.78 15.17
CA SER A 12 -35.95 -6.38 16.24
C SER A 12 -35.09 -6.49 17.52
N PRO A 13 -35.66 -6.38 18.72
CA PRO A 13 -34.92 -6.52 19.99
C PRO A 13 -34.09 -7.81 20.06
N VAL A 14 -34.56 -8.87 19.40
CA VAL A 14 -33.84 -10.16 19.28
C VAL A 14 -32.55 -10.01 18.44
N SER A 15 -32.55 -9.19 17.38
CA SER A 15 -31.35 -8.98 16.57
C SER A 15 -30.29 -8.17 17.32
N GLU A 16 -30.69 -7.20 18.13
CA GLU A 16 -29.76 -6.41 18.96
C GLU A 16 -29.12 -7.26 20.08
N LEU A 17 -29.92 -8.10 20.76
CA LEU A 17 -29.42 -9.04 21.77
C LEU A 17 -28.43 -10.03 21.16
N LEU A 18 -28.72 -10.56 19.98
CA LEU A 18 -27.80 -11.46 19.28
C LEU A 18 -26.49 -10.76 18.90
N GLU A 19 -26.52 -9.53 18.43
CA GLU A 19 -25.32 -8.75 18.11
C GLU A 19 -24.45 -8.49 19.36
N VAL A 20 -25.06 -8.12 20.47
CA VAL A 20 -24.37 -7.94 21.76
C VAL A 20 -23.73 -9.24 22.22
N SER A 21 -24.46 -10.35 22.14
CA SER A 21 -23.98 -11.68 22.55
C SER A 21 -22.80 -12.16 21.68
N LEU A 22 -22.89 -12.00 20.35
CA LEU A 22 -21.79 -12.35 19.42
C LEU A 22 -20.54 -11.53 19.69
N ARG A 23 -20.69 -10.23 19.98
CA ARG A 23 -19.56 -9.36 20.31
C ARG A 23 -18.98 -9.68 21.69
N ALA A 24 -19.80 -10.05 22.67
CA ALA A 24 -19.33 -10.49 23.99
C ALA A 24 -18.51 -11.80 23.86
N LEU A 25 -18.99 -12.77 23.08
CA LEU A 25 -18.26 -14.01 22.78
C LEU A 25 -16.93 -13.72 22.08
N TYR A 26 -16.94 -12.84 21.06
CA TYR A 26 -15.72 -12.38 20.41
C TYR A 26 -14.72 -11.77 21.39
N SER A 27 -15.19 -10.89 22.28
CA SER A 27 -14.35 -10.25 23.31
C SER A 27 -13.78 -11.27 24.28
N ALA A 28 -14.58 -12.21 24.75
CA ALA A 28 -14.12 -13.29 25.65
C ALA A 28 -13.02 -14.14 24.99
N LEU A 29 -13.20 -14.47 23.69
CA LEU A 29 -12.20 -15.19 22.91
C LEU A 29 -10.89 -14.39 22.77
N LEU A 30 -10.97 -13.07 22.56
CA LEU A 30 -9.76 -12.22 22.49
C LEU A 30 -9.00 -12.19 23.82
N TYR A 31 -9.71 -12.10 24.97
CA TYR A 31 -9.05 -12.16 26.28
C TYR A 31 -8.43 -13.54 26.54
N LEU A 32 -9.07 -14.61 26.12
CA LEU A 32 -8.52 -15.98 26.22
C LEU A 32 -7.26 -16.14 25.36
N LEU A 33 -7.22 -15.53 24.18
CA LEU A 33 -6.07 -15.60 23.26
C LEU A 33 -4.98 -14.56 23.58
N LEU A 34 -5.23 -13.62 24.49
CA LEU A 34 -4.29 -12.56 24.85
C LEU A 34 -2.91 -13.08 25.30
N PRO A 35 -2.80 -14.12 26.17
CA PRO A 35 -1.50 -14.67 26.54
C PRO A 35 -0.69 -15.18 25.34
N VAL A 36 -1.35 -15.83 24.38
CA VAL A 36 -0.71 -16.32 23.16
C VAL A 36 -0.24 -15.16 22.28
N ALA A 37 -1.04 -14.10 22.16
CA ALA A 37 -0.67 -12.90 21.41
C ALA A 37 0.55 -12.20 22.06
N LEU A 38 0.61 -12.14 23.40
CA LEU A 38 1.74 -11.60 24.15
C LEU A 38 3.02 -12.43 23.95
N LEU A 39 2.93 -13.76 24.08
CA LEU A 39 4.07 -14.66 23.84
C LEU A 39 4.60 -14.51 22.40
N ARG A 40 3.70 -14.43 21.41
CA ARG A 40 4.07 -14.20 20.01
C ARG A 40 4.75 -12.85 19.81
N LEU A 41 4.27 -11.80 20.49
CA LEU A 41 4.87 -10.47 20.41
C LEU A 41 6.26 -10.45 21.05
N LEU A 42 6.44 -11.11 22.21
CA LEU A 42 7.73 -11.31 22.86
C LEU A 42 8.70 -12.05 21.93
N TRP A 43 8.28 -13.18 21.36
CA TRP A 43 9.10 -13.95 20.42
C TRP A 43 9.51 -13.13 19.17
N ARG A 44 8.59 -12.33 18.62
CA ARG A 44 8.92 -11.39 17.55
C ARG A 44 9.91 -10.33 18.01
N GLY A 45 9.76 -9.84 19.24
CA GLY A 45 10.62 -8.84 19.84
C GLY A 45 12.06 -9.31 20.04
N LEU A 46 12.28 -10.61 20.32
CA LEU A 46 13.62 -11.20 20.37
C LEU A 46 14.36 -11.09 19.04
N ARG A 47 13.63 -11.19 17.92
CA ARG A 47 14.18 -11.06 16.56
C ARG A 47 14.23 -9.62 16.05
N ALA A 48 13.29 -8.80 16.49
CA ALA A 48 13.15 -7.40 16.07
C ALA A 48 12.73 -6.55 17.29
N PRO A 49 13.69 -5.98 18.06
CA PRO A 49 13.44 -5.27 19.32
C PRO A 49 12.46 -4.10 19.23
N ALA A 50 12.26 -3.56 18.01
CA ALA A 50 11.28 -2.51 17.77
C ALA A 50 9.83 -2.95 18.13
N TYR A 51 9.51 -4.24 18.08
CA TYR A 51 8.20 -4.77 18.50
C TYR A 51 7.97 -4.68 20.01
N LEU A 52 9.02 -4.57 20.82
CA LEU A 52 8.94 -4.44 22.27
C LEU A 52 8.77 -2.99 22.74
N ARG A 53 8.86 -2.03 21.84
CA ARG A 53 8.69 -0.63 22.18
C ARG A 53 7.21 -0.25 22.17
N ARG A 54 6.82 0.72 23.01
CA ARG A 54 5.48 1.33 23.05
C ARG A 54 4.33 0.32 23.27
N TRP A 55 4.55 -0.70 24.10
CA TRP A 55 3.57 -1.76 24.42
C TRP A 55 2.26 -1.23 24.98
N GLY A 56 2.34 -0.21 25.85
CA GLY A 56 1.18 0.40 26.45
C GLY A 56 0.13 0.86 25.42
N GLU A 57 0.56 1.29 24.26
CA GLU A 57 -0.36 1.75 23.20
C GLU A 57 -1.25 0.62 22.69
N ARG A 58 -0.74 -0.62 22.62
CA ARG A 58 -1.53 -1.80 22.24
C ARG A 58 -2.65 -2.13 23.25
N PHE A 59 -2.57 -1.56 24.44
CA PHE A 59 -3.60 -1.60 25.48
C PHE A 59 -4.34 -0.26 25.63
N GLY A 60 -4.19 0.65 24.65
CA GLY A 60 -4.86 1.94 24.63
C GLY A 60 -4.20 3.04 25.47
N PHE A 61 -3.02 2.80 26.05
CA PHE A 61 -2.26 3.81 26.78
C PHE A 61 -1.45 4.69 25.82
N VAL A 62 -2.14 5.34 24.88
CA VAL A 62 -1.56 6.36 24.00
C VAL A 62 -1.45 7.69 24.77
N PRO A 63 -0.58 8.63 24.36
CA PRO A 63 -0.60 9.98 24.90
C PRO A 63 -1.99 10.61 24.78
N VAL A 64 -2.38 11.39 25.78
CA VAL A 64 -3.62 12.17 25.73
C VAL A 64 -3.41 13.27 24.71
N LEU A 65 -4.27 13.34 23.70
CA LEU A 65 -4.20 14.38 22.69
C LEU A 65 -4.87 15.66 23.23
N GLU A 66 -4.36 16.79 22.73
CA GLU A 66 -4.91 18.11 23.06
C GLU A 66 -6.39 18.20 22.66
N ALA A 67 -7.11 19.17 23.25
CA ALA A 67 -8.51 19.43 22.95
C ALA A 67 -8.69 20.17 21.61
N ARG A 68 -8.19 19.55 20.53
CA ARG A 68 -8.36 19.98 19.13
C ARG A 68 -9.19 18.95 18.38
N PRO A 69 -9.81 19.31 17.25
CA PRO A 69 -10.48 18.32 16.41
C PRO A 69 -9.45 17.42 15.73
N TRP A 70 -9.59 16.11 15.90
CA TRP A 70 -8.68 15.10 15.35
C TRP A 70 -9.38 14.26 14.27
N ILE A 71 -8.73 14.11 13.12
CA ILE A 71 -9.06 13.04 12.17
C ILE A 71 -8.08 11.89 12.44
N TRP A 72 -8.63 10.73 12.68
CA TRP A 72 -7.87 9.50 12.89
C TRP A 72 -7.84 8.65 11.62
N VAL A 73 -6.64 8.31 11.12
CA VAL A 73 -6.41 7.44 9.98
C VAL A 73 -5.74 6.16 10.46
N HIS A 74 -6.33 5.01 10.20
CA HIS A 74 -5.74 3.71 10.50
C HIS A 74 -5.22 3.05 9.23
N ALA A 75 -3.92 2.71 9.22
CA ALA A 75 -3.24 1.99 8.14
C ALA A 75 -2.31 0.94 8.76
N VAL A 76 -2.63 -0.34 8.62
CA VAL A 76 -1.97 -1.44 9.36
C VAL A 76 -0.48 -1.55 9.03
N SER A 77 -0.13 -1.46 7.76
CA SER A 77 1.18 -1.83 7.22
C SER A 77 1.82 -0.70 6.41
N VAL A 78 3.10 -0.90 6.06
CA VAL A 78 3.84 0.00 5.14
C VAL A 78 3.08 0.26 3.84
N GLY A 79 2.48 -0.79 3.25
CA GLY A 79 1.75 -0.68 1.99
C GLY A 79 0.50 0.19 2.12
N GLU A 80 -0.25 0.03 3.23
CA GLU A 80 -1.43 0.85 3.50
C GLU A 80 -1.07 2.29 3.86
N VAL A 81 0.01 2.52 4.61
CA VAL A 81 0.52 3.87 4.89
C VAL A 81 0.89 4.59 3.57
N GLN A 82 1.52 3.89 2.64
CA GLN A 82 1.81 4.44 1.31
C GLN A 82 0.53 4.73 0.51
N ALA A 83 -0.44 3.83 0.54
CA ALA A 83 -1.73 4.02 -0.13
C ALA A 83 -2.56 5.16 0.49
N ALA A 84 -2.41 5.40 1.80
CA ALA A 84 -3.05 6.49 2.51
C ALA A 84 -2.35 7.85 2.28
N ALA A 85 -1.08 7.87 1.88
CA ALA A 85 -0.28 9.08 1.84
C ALA A 85 -0.88 10.21 0.98
N PRO A 86 -1.41 9.96 -0.23
CA PRO A 86 -2.06 11.02 -1.01
C PRO A 86 -3.28 11.62 -0.29
N LEU A 87 -4.06 10.80 0.42
CA LEU A 87 -5.21 11.25 1.18
C LEU A 87 -4.78 12.04 2.43
N VAL A 88 -3.81 11.53 3.19
CA VAL A 88 -3.30 12.21 4.40
C VAL A 88 -2.75 13.60 4.06
N ASN A 89 -1.96 13.72 2.99
CA ASN A 89 -1.46 15.03 2.54
C ASN A 89 -2.60 15.97 2.14
N ALA A 90 -3.58 15.46 1.40
CA ALA A 90 -4.74 16.27 1.00
C ALA A 90 -5.62 16.71 2.20
N LEU A 91 -5.74 15.88 3.24
CA LEU A 91 -6.43 16.24 4.49
C LEU A 91 -5.68 17.35 5.23
N LEU A 92 -4.34 17.27 5.33
CA LEU A 92 -3.50 18.30 5.95
C LEU A 92 -3.61 19.66 5.23
N GLU A 93 -3.74 19.64 3.90
CA GLU A 93 -3.87 20.84 3.09
C GLU A 93 -5.28 21.44 3.12
N ARG A 94 -6.30 20.58 3.05
CA ARG A 94 -7.71 21.00 2.88
C ARG A 94 -8.39 21.34 4.20
N TYR A 95 -7.94 20.74 5.30
CA TYR A 95 -8.56 20.87 6.64
C TYR A 95 -7.49 21.22 7.69
N PRO A 96 -6.83 22.39 7.57
CA PRO A 96 -5.73 22.80 8.47
C PRO A 96 -6.19 23.01 9.92
N GLU A 97 -7.50 23.13 10.17
CA GLU A 97 -8.09 23.20 11.50
C GLU A 97 -8.10 21.85 12.23
N TYR A 98 -7.93 20.74 11.53
CA TYR A 98 -7.84 19.39 12.11
C TYR A 98 -6.39 18.94 12.26
N GLU A 99 -6.13 18.30 13.39
CA GLU A 99 -4.89 17.53 13.58
C GLU A 99 -5.08 16.09 13.10
N LEU A 100 -4.03 15.46 12.61
CA LEU A 100 -4.10 14.08 12.13
C LEU A 100 -3.40 13.11 13.08
N LEU A 101 -4.11 12.06 13.48
CA LEU A 101 -3.58 10.89 14.16
C LEU A 101 -3.51 9.73 13.17
N VAL A 102 -2.32 9.25 12.86
CA VAL A 102 -2.14 8.04 12.04
C VAL A 102 -1.79 6.87 12.94
N THR A 103 -2.54 5.79 12.86
CA THR A 103 -2.25 4.57 13.63
C THR A 103 -1.81 3.43 12.74
N THR A 104 -0.85 2.64 13.22
CA THR A 104 -0.38 1.41 12.57
C THR A 104 -0.39 0.23 13.54
N THR A 105 -0.13 -0.99 13.04
CA THR A 105 0.06 -2.16 13.91
C THR A 105 1.51 -2.67 13.93
N THR A 106 2.35 -2.22 12.97
CA THR A 106 3.72 -2.70 12.80
C THR A 106 4.76 -1.60 13.01
N PRO A 107 5.96 -1.93 13.55
CA PRO A 107 7.05 -0.95 13.68
C PRO A 107 7.51 -0.38 12.32
N THR A 108 7.51 -1.18 11.27
CA THR A 108 7.85 -0.73 9.91
C THR A 108 6.81 0.25 9.37
N GLY A 109 5.52 0.04 9.67
CA GLY A 109 4.46 1.01 9.39
C GLY A 109 4.69 2.34 10.13
N ALA A 110 5.04 2.28 11.42
CA ALA A 110 5.37 3.47 12.22
C ALA A 110 6.54 4.26 11.62
N MET A 111 7.62 3.56 11.24
CA MET A 111 8.77 4.19 10.55
C MET A 111 8.35 4.84 9.23
N GLN A 112 7.45 4.21 8.49
CA GLN A 112 6.95 4.77 7.22
C GLN A 112 6.12 6.04 7.44
N VAL A 113 5.27 6.08 8.49
CA VAL A 113 4.54 7.31 8.89
C VAL A 113 5.52 8.44 9.20
N GLN A 114 6.53 8.16 10.04
CA GLN A 114 7.54 9.16 10.40
C GLN A 114 8.30 9.67 9.16
N ARG A 115 8.64 8.76 8.22
CA ARG A 115 9.35 9.11 7.00
C ARG A 115 8.52 9.99 6.05
N LEU A 116 7.23 9.69 5.88
CA LEU A 116 6.37 10.40 4.92
C LEU A 116 5.83 11.72 5.46
N PHE A 117 5.54 11.78 6.76
CA PHE A 117 4.79 12.88 7.32
C PHE A 117 5.58 13.67 8.41
N GLY A 118 6.61 13.06 8.99
CA GLY A 118 7.39 13.68 10.07
C GLY A 118 6.51 14.07 11.25
N GLU A 119 6.63 15.32 11.68
CA GLU A 119 5.85 15.89 12.78
C GLU A 119 4.49 16.46 12.35
N ARG A 120 4.17 16.45 11.06
CA ARG A 120 2.88 16.93 10.54
C ARG A 120 1.69 16.10 11.00
N VAL A 121 1.94 14.88 11.48
CA VAL A 121 0.93 13.98 12.04
C VAL A 121 1.41 13.38 13.36
N ARG A 122 0.47 13.05 14.24
CA ARG A 122 0.79 12.21 15.40
C ARG A 122 0.68 10.74 15.01
N HIS A 123 1.55 9.90 15.59
CA HIS A 123 1.52 8.46 15.37
C HIS A 123 1.33 7.70 16.68
N ALA A 124 0.43 6.70 16.66
CA ALA A 124 0.28 5.70 17.72
C ALA A 124 0.08 4.30 17.12
N TYR A 125 0.35 3.25 17.93
CA TYR A 125 -0.12 1.92 17.57
C TYR A 125 -1.61 1.78 17.88
N LEU A 126 -2.37 1.16 16.97
CA LEU A 126 -3.76 0.81 17.26
C LEU A 126 -3.80 -0.18 18.43
N PRO A 127 -4.68 0.01 19.42
CA PRO A 127 -4.87 -0.98 20.47
C PRO A 127 -5.43 -2.28 19.90
N TRP A 128 -5.18 -3.38 20.59
CA TRP A 128 -5.90 -4.63 20.32
C TRP A 128 -7.40 -4.40 20.56
N ASP A 129 -8.24 -5.13 19.82
CA ASP A 129 -9.70 -4.91 19.84
C ASP A 129 -10.37 -5.38 21.13
N LEU A 130 -9.69 -5.18 22.28
CA LEU A 130 -10.20 -5.44 23.62
C LEU A 130 -11.08 -4.27 24.06
N PRO A 131 -12.27 -4.50 24.62
CA PRO A 131 -13.22 -3.45 24.97
C PRO A 131 -12.63 -2.32 25.83
N ASP A 132 -11.81 -2.66 26.82
CA ASP A 132 -11.17 -1.72 27.75
C ASP A 132 -10.01 -0.95 27.09
N ALA A 133 -9.20 -1.62 26.23
CA ALA A 133 -8.12 -1.00 25.50
C ALA A 133 -8.66 0.02 24.47
N VAL A 134 -9.70 -0.36 23.73
CA VAL A 134 -10.42 0.52 22.80
C VAL A 134 -11.05 1.71 23.54
N ALA A 135 -11.69 1.47 24.69
CA ALA A 135 -12.31 2.53 25.48
C ALA A 135 -11.28 3.58 25.93
N ARG A 136 -10.09 3.12 26.43
CA ARG A 136 -8.97 4.00 26.80
C ARG A 136 -8.43 4.79 25.60
N PHE A 137 -8.22 4.13 24.47
CA PHE A 137 -7.74 4.76 23.25
C PHE A 137 -8.67 5.91 22.83
N LEU A 138 -9.96 5.64 22.68
CA LEU A 138 -10.95 6.65 22.27
C LEU A 138 -11.13 7.77 23.30
N ALA A 139 -11.00 7.48 24.60
CA ALA A 139 -11.05 8.50 25.65
C ALA A 139 -9.84 9.45 25.61
N ARG A 140 -8.67 8.95 25.18
CA ARG A 140 -7.43 9.73 25.10
C ARG A 140 -7.26 10.48 23.77
N THR A 141 -7.81 9.96 22.67
CA THR A 141 -7.63 10.53 21.34
C THR A 141 -8.82 11.37 20.87
N ARG A 142 -10.05 11.05 21.28
CA ARG A 142 -11.31 11.77 20.98
C ARG A 142 -11.44 12.20 19.52
N PRO A 143 -11.26 11.28 18.55
CA PRO A 143 -11.32 11.68 17.15
C PRO A 143 -12.74 12.12 16.75
N ARG A 144 -12.83 13.11 15.85
CA ARG A 144 -14.09 13.55 15.25
C ARG A 144 -14.52 12.62 14.12
N LEU A 145 -13.55 11.98 13.45
CA LEU A 145 -13.76 11.07 12.33
C LEU A 145 -12.69 9.99 12.36
N GLY A 146 -13.09 8.74 12.13
CA GLY A 146 -12.18 7.60 11.95
C GLY A 146 -12.17 7.12 10.51
N LEU A 147 -10.99 7.06 9.91
CA LEU A 147 -10.75 6.58 8.55
C LEU A 147 -9.94 5.29 8.63
N ILE A 148 -10.51 4.17 8.20
CA ILE A 148 -9.85 2.86 8.25
C ILE A 148 -9.52 2.43 6.81
N MET A 149 -8.25 2.20 6.55
CA MET A 149 -7.77 1.75 5.24
C MET A 149 -8.09 0.27 5.00
N GLU A 150 -8.41 -0.04 3.76
CA GLU A 150 -8.74 -1.38 3.27
C GLU A 150 -9.89 -2.06 4.05
N THR A 151 -9.74 -3.34 4.46
CA THR A 151 -10.84 -4.07 5.13
C THR A 151 -10.40 -4.53 6.51
N GLU A 152 -10.31 -3.58 7.41
CA GLU A 152 -9.97 -3.81 8.81
C GLU A 152 -11.24 -3.71 9.67
N LEU A 153 -11.98 -4.82 9.81
CA LEU A 153 -13.20 -4.89 10.59
C LEU A 153 -12.87 -5.24 12.06
N TRP A 154 -12.88 -4.24 12.91
CA TRP A 154 -12.64 -4.33 14.35
C TRP A 154 -13.94 -4.16 15.14
N PRO A 155 -14.65 -5.26 15.51
CA PRO A 155 -16.01 -5.18 16.05
C PRO A 155 -16.16 -4.34 17.30
N ASN A 156 -15.22 -4.42 18.26
CA ASN A 156 -15.29 -3.62 19.49
C ASN A 156 -14.96 -2.15 19.23
N LEU A 157 -13.96 -1.87 18.41
CA LEU A 157 -13.55 -0.53 18.04
C LEU A 157 -14.68 0.22 17.31
N ILE A 158 -15.22 -0.38 16.26
CA ILE A 158 -16.30 0.22 15.46
C ILE A 158 -17.56 0.40 16.32
N ALA A 159 -17.91 -0.59 17.15
CA ALA A 159 -19.03 -0.45 18.09
C ALA A 159 -18.78 0.63 19.17
N ALA A 160 -17.54 0.79 19.62
CA ALA A 160 -17.20 1.84 20.60
C ALA A 160 -17.20 3.23 19.97
N CYS A 161 -16.80 3.38 18.72
CA CYS A 161 -16.93 4.61 17.94
C CYS A 161 -18.42 4.98 17.79
N ALA A 162 -19.25 4.02 17.34
CA ALA A 162 -20.69 4.26 17.16
C ALA A 162 -21.38 4.72 18.45
N ARG A 163 -21.04 4.13 19.61
CA ARG A 163 -21.58 4.57 20.92
C ARG A 163 -21.15 5.97 21.34
N ARG A 164 -20.05 6.48 20.76
CA ARG A 164 -19.53 7.84 21.04
C ARG A 164 -19.86 8.82 19.92
N GLU A 165 -20.73 8.40 18.98
CA GLU A 165 -21.11 9.19 17.81
C GLU A 165 -19.91 9.60 16.94
N ILE A 166 -18.82 8.83 16.98
CA ILE A 166 -17.66 9.01 16.13
C ILE A 166 -17.93 8.29 14.80
N PRO A 167 -18.14 9.01 13.68
CA PRO A 167 -18.32 8.39 12.39
C PRO A 167 -17.04 7.64 11.98
N VAL A 168 -17.22 6.44 11.42
CA VAL A 168 -16.14 5.63 10.86
C VAL A 168 -16.41 5.40 9.39
N ALA A 169 -15.42 5.66 8.54
CA ALA A 169 -15.44 5.33 7.13
C ALA A 169 -14.36 4.30 6.80
N LEU A 170 -14.71 3.30 5.98
CA LEU A 170 -13.74 2.42 5.35
C LEU A 170 -13.32 3.02 4.01
N ILE A 171 -12.01 3.18 3.83
CA ILE A 171 -11.45 3.83 2.65
C ILE A 171 -10.57 2.83 1.90
N ASN A 172 -10.61 2.92 0.57
CA ASN A 172 -9.88 1.99 -0.29
C ASN A 172 -10.26 0.53 0.04
N ALA A 173 -11.54 0.31 0.36
CA ALA A 173 -12.03 -0.96 0.87
C ALA A 173 -11.91 -2.06 -0.19
N ARG A 174 -11.25 -3.16 0.19
CA ARG A 174 -10.97 -4.31 -0.68
C ARG A 174 -11.29 -5.60 0.05
N LEU A 175 -12.06 -6.48 -0.58
CA LEU A 175 -12.43 -7.76 0.02
C LEU A 175 -12.19 -8.91 -0.95
N SER A 176 -11.11 -9.66 -0.75
CA SER A 176 -10.81 -10.84 -1.58
C SER A 176 -11.90 -11.93 -1.43
N ALA A 177 -12.06 -12.76 -2.45
CA ALA A 177 -13.01 -13.90 -2.39
C ALA A 177 -12.72 -14.82 -1.19
N ARG A 178 -11.44 -15.05 -0.88
CA ARG A 178 -11.00 -15.85 0.28
C ARG A 178 -11.39 -15.19 1.60
N SER A 179 -11.15 -13.89 1.75
CA SER A 179 -11.53 -13.14 2.97
C SER A 179 -13.04 -13.09 3.13
N ALA A 180 -13.79 -12.85 2.05
CA ALA A 180 -15.26 -12.89 2.06
C ALA A 180 -15.80 -14.27 2.51
N ALA A 181 -15.17 -15.37 2.06
CA ALA A 181 -15.51 -16.72 2.53
C ALA A 181 -15.21 -16.92 4.03
N GLY A 182 -14.12 -16.32 4.54
CA GLY A 182 -13.81 -16.30 5.97
C GLY A 182 -14.86 -15.55 6.80
N TYR A 183 -15.20 -14.33 6.39
CA TYR A 183 -16.19 -13.50 7.07
C TYR A 183 -17.60 -14.10 7.03
N ARG A 184 -17.97 -14.89 6.01
CA ARG A 184 -19.26 -15.60 5.97
C ARG A 184 -19.45 -16.55 7.14
N ARG A 185 -18.38 -17.15 7.70
CA ARG A 185 -18.44 -18.02 8.88
C ARG A 185 -18.86 -17.29 10.15
N VAL A 186 -18.60 -15.98 10.21
CA VAL A 186 -18.95 -15.07 11.31
C VAL A 186 -19.88 -13.96 10.84
N ARG A 187 -20.76 -14.26 9.87
CA ARG A 187 -21.58 -13.27 9.16
C ARG A 187 -22.37 -12.35 10.10
N GLY A 188 -22.93 -12.87 11.19
CA GLY A 188 -23.68 -12.07 12.15
C GLY A 188 -22.83 -10.92 12.74
N LEU A 189 -21.61 -11.23 13.15
CA LEU A 189 -20.68 -10.23 13.71
C LEU A 189 -20.17 -9.27 12.64
N ALA A 190 -19.82 -9.79 11.46
CA ALA A 190 -19.35 -8.98 10.34
C ALA A 190 -20.43 -7.99 9.86
N ALA A 191 -21.66 -8.45 9.66
CA ALA A 191 -22.79 -7.60 9.26
C ALA A 191 -23.11 -6.54 10.32
N ALA A 192 -23.13 -6.92 11.61
CA ALA A 192 -23.34 -5.98 12.71
C ALA A 192 -22.26 -4.89 12.75
N THR A 193 -21.03 -5.25 12.43
CA THR A 193 -19.90 -4.31 12.36
C THR A 193 -20.03 -3.38 11.15
N LEU A 194 -20.31 -3.93 9.97
CA LEU A 194 -20.48 -3.14 8.73
C LEU A 194 -21.65 -2.15 8.79
N ARG A 195 -22.77 -2.52 9.41
CA ARG A 195 -23.91 -1.61 9.61
C ARG A 195 -23.59 -0.37 10.45
N ARG A 196 -22.55 -0.43 11.27
CA ARG A 196 -22.08 0.71 12.10
C ARG A 196 -21.09 1.61 11.37
N VAL A 197 -20.57 1.17 10.23
CA VAL A 197 -19.72 2.00 9.38
C VAL A 197 -20.59 3.05 8.69
N ARG A 198 -20.17 4.31 8.77
CA ARG A 198 -20.93 5.43 8.24
C ARG A 198 -20.89 5.49 6.72
N TRP A 199 -19.74 5.17 6.13
CA TRP A 199 -19.53 5.15 4.69
C TRP A 199 -18.41 4.18 4.31
N ILE A 200 -18.48 3.59 3.11
CA ILE A 200 -17.51 2.64 2.56
C ILE A 200 -17.15 3.04 1.13
N GLY A 201 -15.91 3.47 0.92
CA GLY A 201 -15.32 3.69 -0.39
C GLY A 201 -14.62 2.42 -0.90
N ALA A 202 -15.28 1.66 -1.76
CA ALA A 202 -14.77 0.41 -2.31
C ALA A 202 -13.81 0.63 -3.49
N GLN A 203 -12.82 -0.25 -3.66
CA GLN A 203 -11.87 -0.16 -4.78
C GLN A 203 -12.52 -0.53 -6.13
N SER A 204 -13.52 -1.43 -6.12
CA SER A 204 -14.18 -1.94 -7.32
C SER A 204 -15.62 -2.35 -7.04
N ASP A 205 -16.42 -2.51 -8.12
CA ASP A 205 -17.78 -3.06 -8.03
C ASP A 205 -17.79 -4.45 -7.41
N THR A 206 -16.78 -5.27 -7.69
CA THR A 206 -16.62 -6.60 -7.10
C THR A 206 -16.42 -6.53 -5.58
N ASP A 207 -15.61 -5.59 -5.09
CA ASP A 207 -15.40 -5.39 -3.66
C ASP A 207 -16.66 -4.84 -2.99
N ALA A 208 -17.33 -3.86 -3.61
CA ALA A 208 -18.60 -3.32 -3.17
C ALA A 208 -19.67 -4.42 -3.04
N GLY A 209 -19.84 -5.24 -4.08
CA GLY A 209 -20.78 -6.35 -4.06
C GLY A 209 -20.50 -7.37 -2.95
N ARG A 210 -19.24 -7.68 -2.67
CA ARG A 210 -18.85 -8.57 -1.57
C ARG A 210 -19.16 -7.98 -0.19
N LEU A 211 -18.90 -6.68 0.01
CA LEU A 211 -19.20 -5.98 1.26
C LEU A 211 -20.70 -5.90 1.52
N ILE A 212 -21.48 -5.58 0.49
CA ILE A 212 -22.96 -5.60 0.56
C ILE A 212 -23.49 -7.00 0.87
N ALA A 213 -22.95 -8.03 0.23
CA ALA A 213 -23.32 -9.44 0.50
C ALA A 213 -22.97 -9.88 1.94
N LEU A 214 -21.99 -9.25 2.59
CA LEU A 214 -21.65 -9.45 4.00
C LEU A 214 -22.55 -8.66 4.97
N GLY A 215 -23.36 -7.73 4.48
CA GLY A 215 -24.32 -6.97 5.28
C GLY A 215 -24.03 -5.48 5.43
N ALA A 216 -23.15 -4.92 4.57
CA ALA A 216 -23.05 -3.46 4.43
C ALA A 216 -24.35 -2.90 3.82
N ASP A 217 -24.75 -1.72 4.26
CA ASP A 217 -25.87 -1.00 3.67
C ASP A 217 -25.50 -0.52 2.26
N PRO A 218 -26.21 -0.94 1.20
CA PRO A 218 -25.91 -0.49 -0.17
C PRO A 218 -25.87 1.03 -0.35
N ALA A 219 -26.72 1.76 0.39
CA ALA A 219 -26.75 3.22 0.34
C ALA A 219 -25.50 3.91 0.91
N ARG A 220 -24.67 3.17 1.65
CA ARG A 220 -23.42 3.64 2.25
C ARG A 220 -22.18 3.13 1.55
N VAL A 221 -22.32 2.38 0.46
CA VAL A 221 -21.19 1.84 -0.31
C VAL A 221 -21.08 2.58 -1.63
N THR A 222 -19.93 3.17 -1.88
CA THR A 222 -19.63 3.87 -3.14
C THR A 222 -18.35 3.29 -3.73
N VAL A 223 -18.30 3.06 -5.03
CA VAL A 223 -17.05 2.67 -5.71
C VAL A 223 -16.22 3.94 -5.96
N THR A 224 -15.17 4.09 -5.17
CA THR A 224 -14.25 5.24 -5.28
C THR A 224 -13.04 4.96 -6.15
N GLY A 225 -12.75 3.70 -6.42
CA GLY A 225 -11.50 3.29 -7.06
C GLY A 225 -10.37 3.07 -6.04
N ASN A 226 -9.18 2.77 -6.55
CA ASN A 226 -8.02 2.44 -5.73
C ASN A 226 -7.08 3.66 -5.62
N THR A 227 -6.85 4.14 -4.40
CA THR A 227 -5.99 5.29 -4.12
C THR A 227 -4.52 5.09 -4.53
N LYS A 228 -4.09 3.86 -4.80
CA LYS A 228 -2.75 3.58 -5.32
C LYS A 228 -2.52 4.18 -6.72
N PHE A 229 -3.59 4.38 -7.51
CA PHE A 229 -3.50 5.05 -8.82
C PHE A 229 -3.30 6.58 -8.71
N ASP A 230 -3.58 7.16 -7.55
CA ASP A 230 -3.37 8.60 -7.29
C ASP A 230 -1.94 8.90 -6.82
N ALA A 231 -1.03 7.94 -6.90
CA ALA A 231 0.39 8.16 -6.59
C ALA A 231 0.93 9.31 -7.47
N VAL A 232 1.46 10.33 -6.80
CA VAL A 232 2.03 11.50 -7.47
C VAL A 232 3.49 11.22 -7.78
N ILE A 233 3.84 11.27 -9.06
CA ILE A 233 5.24 11.31 -9.48
C ILE A 233 5.68 12.77 -9.42
N PRO A 234 6.73 13.11 -8.66
CA PRO A 234 7.21 14.48 -8.59
C PRO A 234 7.57 15.00 -9.99
N GLY A 235 7.14 16.20 -10.35
CA GLY A 235 7.45 16.80 -11.66
C GLY A 235 8.96 16.89 -11.92
N SER A 236 9.74 17.20 -10.88
CA SER A 236 11.20 17.22 -10.92
C SER A 236 11.87 15.87 -11.22
N ALA A 237 11.15 14.74 -11.07
CA ALA A 237 11.72 13.42 -11.31
C ALA A 237 12.12 13.23 -12.78
N ARG A 238 11.33 13.73 -13.72
CA ARG A 238 11.65 13.67 -15.15
C ARG A 238 12.87 14.53 -15.51
N GLU A 239 12.92 15.75 -15.00
CA GLU A 239 14.07 16.64 -15.23
C GLU A 239 15.38 16.05 -14.70
N GLN A 240 15.34 15.49 -13.48
CA GLN A 240 16.49 14.81 -12.88
C GLN A 240 16.89 13.55 -13.68
N ALA A 241 15.92 12.79 -14.17
CA ALA A 241 16.16 11.62 -15.01
C ALA A 241 16.82 11.99 -16.34
N GLU A 242 16.43 13.10 -16.96
CA GLU A 242 17.08 13.61 -18.16
C GLU A 242 18.55 13.99 -17.94
N VAL A 243 18.86 14.54 -16.75
CA VAL A 243 20.26 14.83 -16.37
C VAL A 243 21.07 13.52 -16.30
N LEU A 244 20.50 12.48 -15.66
CA LEU A 244 21.14 11.15 -15.60
C LEU A 244 21.34 10.56 -17.00
N ARG A 245 20.29 10.59 -17.84
CA ARG A 245 20.34 10.02 -19.22
C ARG A 245 21.39 10.73 -20.09
N ARG A 246 21.53 12.04 -20.00
CA ARG A 246 22.57 12.77 -20.70
C ARG A 246 23.98 12.31 -20.31
N GLY A 247 24.17 11.97 -19.03
CA GLY A 247 25.45 11.44 -18.55
C GLY A 247 25.73 9.98 -18.93
N TRP A 248 24.70 9.22 -19.41
CA TRP A 248 24.82 7.79 -19.75
C TRP A 248 24.80 7.49 -21.25
N ASP A 249 24.79 8.47 -22.11
CA ASP A 249 24.39 8.39 -23.51
C ASP A 249 22.85 8.27 -23.65
N PRO A 250 22.16 9.29 -24.19
CA PRO A 250 20.70 9.30 -24.36
C PRO A 250 20.15 8.13 -25.15
N ALA A 251 20.91 7.58 -26.11
CA ALA A 251 20.53 6.44 -26.95
C ALA A 251 20.75 5.08 -26.27
N ARG A 252 21.44 5.05 -25.15
CA ARG A 252 21.75 3.82 -24.43
C ARG A 252 20.48 3.10 -23.94
N PRO A 253 20.30 1.79 -24.26
CA PRO A 253 19.16 1.02 -23.74
C PRO A 253 19.28 0.82 -22.21
N VAL A 254 18.25 1.20 -21.45
CA VAL A 254 18.24 1.13 -19.99
C VAL A 254 17.00 0.39 -19.50
N TRP A 255 17.15 -0.61 -18.66
CA TRP A 255 16.03 -1.18 -17.95
C TRP A 255 16.26 -1.15 -16.43
N ILE A 256 15.18 -1.13 -15.66
CA ILE A 256 15.24 -1.04 -14.21
C ILE A 256 14.64 -2.28 -13.55
N ALA A 257 15.31 -2.80 -12.52
CA ALA A 257 14.75 -3.74 -11.56
C ALA A 257 14.49 -2.99 -10.25
N ALA A 258 13.22 -2.64 -10.05
CA ALA A 258 12.78 -1.72 -9.00
C ALA A 258 12.39 -2.46 -7.72
N SER A 259 12.95 -2.07 -6.58
CA SER A 259 12.62 -2.60 -5.25
C SER A 259 12.85 -4.10 -5.07
N THR A 260 14.04 -4.59 -5.44
CA THR A 260 14.38 -6.00 -5.38
C THR A 260 14.54 -6.52 -3.95
N HIS A 261 14.20 -7.79 -3.76
CA HIS A 261 14.36 -8.53 -2.52
C HIS A 261 15.47 -9.59 -2.59
N GLU A 262 15.79 -10.17 -1.44
CA GLU A 262 16.72 -11.28 -1.36
C GLU A 262 16.21 -12.46 -2.18
N GLY A 263 17.10 -13.07 -2.99
CA GLY A 263 16.76 -14.15 -3.91
C GLY A 263 16.36 -13.70 -5.32
N GLU A 264 16.23 -12.38 -5.56
CA GLU A 264 15.90 -11.85 -6.89
C GLU A 264 17.12 -11.35 -7.65
N ASP A 265 18.15 -10.84 -6.94
CA ASP A 265 19.26 -10.15 -7.58
C ASP A 265 20.07 -11.08 -8.51
N GLU A 266 20.33 -12.34 -8.12
CA GLU A 266 21.02 -13.32 -8.94
C GLU A 266 20.28 -13.65 -10.24
N PRO A 267 18.96 -13.99 -10.23
CA PRO A 267 18.16 -14.13 -11.45
C PRO A 267 18.14 -12.88 -12.33
N LEU A 268 18.08 -11.69 -11.73
CA LEU A 268 18.08 -10.42 -12.46
C LEU A 268 19.43 -10.17 -13.16
N LEU A 269 20.54 -10.45 -12.49
CA LEU A 269 21.89 -10.36 -13.08
C LEU A 269 22.10 -11.43 -14.17
N ALA A 270 21.56 -12.64 -14.00
CA ALA A 270 21.60 -13.67 -15.03
C ALA A 270 20.79 -13.26 -16.27
N ALA A 271 19.61 -12.64 -16.09
CA ALA A 271 18.82 -12.06 -17.17
C ALA A 271 19.60 -10.95 -17.88
N HIS A 272 20.20 -10.03 -17.11
CA HIS A 272 20.99 -8.93 -17.66
C HIS A 272 22.18 -9.42 -18.49
N ARG A 273 22.87 -10.48 -18.06
CA ARG A 273 23.93 -11.10 -18.86
C ARG A 273 23.44 -11.57 -20.23
N ARG A 274 22.26 -12.18 -20.28
CA ARG A 274 21.63 -12.62 -21.55
C ARG A 274 21.22 -11.44 -22.41
N VAL A 275 20.71 -10.35 -21.82
CA VAL A 275 20.40 -9.09 -22.54
C VAL A 275 21.67 -8.53 -23.15
N ARG A 276 22.76 -8.38 -22.36
CA ARG A 276 24.02 -7.82 -22.86
C ARG A 276 24.74 -8.67 -23.90
N ALA A 277 24.47 -9.96 -23.96
CA ALA A 277 24.98 -10.82 -25.06
C ALA A 277 24.48 -10.40 -26.45
N ARG A 278 23.35 -9.68 -26.52
CA ARG A 278 22.78 -9.11 -27.75
C ARG A 278 22.88 -7.58 -27.82
N LEU A 279 22.77 -6.92 -26.69
CA LEU A 279 22.86 -5.48 -26.52
C LEU A 279 24.00 -5.14 -25.54
N PRO A 280 25.27 -5.16 -25.98
CA PRO A 280 26.44 -5.02 -25.09
C PRO A 280 26.44 -3.71 -24.29
N GLN A 281 25.86 -2.64 -24.81
CA GLN A 281 25.74 -1.34 -24.17
C GLN A 281 24.56 -1.23 -23.16
N ALA A 282 23.69 -2.24 -23.06
CA ALA A 282 22.54 -2.18 -22.16
C ALA A 282 22.98 -1.94 -20.70
N LEU A 283 22.27 -1.04 -20.03
CA LEU A 283 22.44 -0.69 -18.62
C LEU A 283 21.27 -1.25 -17.81
N LEU A 284 21.58 -1.90 -16.70
CA LEU A 284 20.59 -2.25 -15.66
C LEU A 284 20.67 -1.24 -14.52
N ILE A 285 19.56 -0.59 -14.21
CA ILE A 285 19.37 0.10 -12.94
C ILE A 285 18.86 -0.94 -11.93
N LEU A 286 19.66 -1.27 -10.92
CA LEU A 286 19.29 -2.23 -9.87
C LEU A 286 19.01 -1.48 -8.57
N VAL A 287 17.76 -1.55 -8.08
CA VAL A 287 17.32 -0.81 -6.89
C VAL A 287 16.85 -1.77 -5.80
N PRO A 288 17.69 -2.12 -4.82
CA PRO A 288 17.29 -2.96 -3.69
C PRO A 288 16.29 -2.21 -2.78
N ARG A 289 15.29 -2.94 -2.28
CA ARG A 289 14.22 -2.35 -1.43
C ARG A 289 14.71 -1.86 -0.07
N HIS A 290 15.72 -2.52 0.47
CA HIS A 290 16.17 -2.31 1.85
C HIS A 290 17.61 -1.80 1.89
N PRO A 291 17.89 -0.68 2.60
CA PRO A 291 19.22 -0.06 2.64
C PRO A 291 20.32 -0.99 3.16
N GLU A 292 19.99 -1.88 4.10
CA GLU A 292 20.92 -2.86 4.66
C GLU A 292 21.46 -3.86 3.62
N ARG A 293 20.82 -3.94 2.46
CA ARG A 293 21.25 -4.81 1.35
C ARG A 293 22.19 -4.12 0.35
N PHE A 294 22.30 -2.79 0.36
CA PHE A 294 23.02 -2.04 -0.66
C PHE A 294 24.46 -2.50 -0.86
N ALA A 295 25.24 -2.62 0.22
CA ALA A 295 26.62 -3.04 0.15
C ALA A 295 26.76 -4.52 -0.34
N ARG A 296 25.86 -5.40 0.13
CA ARG A 296 25.84 -6.80 -0.28
C ARG A 296 25.51 -6.94 -1.77
N VAL A 297 24.54 -6.19 -2.27
CA VAL A 297 24.14 -6.22 -3.68
C VAL A 297 25.25 -5.65 -4.57
N ALA A 298 25.96 -4.59 -4.16
CA ALA A 298 27.12 -4.09 -4.87
C ALA A 298 28.17 -5.21 -5.06
N GLY A 299 28.56 -5.88 -3.98
CA GLY A 299 29.49 -7.00 -4.05
C GLY A 299 28.98 -8.20 -4.85
N LEU A 300 27.65 -8.43 -4.91
CA LEU A 300 27.05 -9.46 -5.76
C LEU A 300 27.22 -9.11 -7.24
N VAL A 301 26.99 -7.86 -7.63
CA VAL A 301 27.17 -7.36 -9.00
C VAL A 301 28.62 -7.54 -9.45
N GLU A 302 29.58 -7.18 -8.60
CA GLU A 302 31.02 -7.33 -8.88
C GLU A 302 31.41 -8.80 -9.04
N ARG A 303 30.96 -9.67 -8.13
CA ARG A 303 31.20 -11.14 -8.23
C ARG A 303 30.55 -11.75 -9.47
N ALA A 304 29.46 -11.17 -9.96
CA ALA A 304 28.86 -11.57 -11.22
C ALA A 304 29.66 -11.10 -12.46
N GLY A 305 30.79 -10.39 -12.26
CA GLY A 305 31.67 -9.91 -13.32
C GLY A 305 31.18 -8.66 -14.03
N PHE A 306 30.27 -7.89 -13.43
CA PHE A 306 29.79 -6.63 -13.98
C PHE A 306 30.48 -5.42 -13.34
N GLN A 307 30.82 -4.44 -14.16
CA GLN A 307 31.19 -3.12 -13.64
C GLN A 307 29.95 -2.42 -13.11
N VAL A 308 30.03 -1.97 -11.86
CA VAL A 308 28.94 -1.25 -11.16
C VAL A 308 29.32 0.20 -10.94
N ALA A 309 28.38 1.12 -11.12
CA ALA A 309 28.45 2.50 -10.65
C ALA A 309 27.37 2.71 -9.57
N ARG A 310 27.75 3.33 -8.44
CA ARG A 310 26.86 3.50 -7.29
C ARG A 310 26.31 4.92 -7.24
N ARG A 311 24.98 5.02 -7.13
CA ARG A 311 24.27 6.30 -7.01
C ARG A 311 24.68 7.09 -5.76
N SER A 312 24.81 6.42 -4.63
CA SER A 312 25.17 7.05 -3.34
C SER A 312 26.55 7.71 -3.36
N ARG A 313 27.43 7.32 -4.29
CA ARG A 313 28.78 7.86 -4.44
C ARG A 313 28.93 8.80 -5.63
N ASN A 314 27.84 9.05 -6.38
CA ASN A 314 27.85 9.79 -7.64
C ASN A 314 28.90 9.27 -8.63
N GLU A 315 29.12 7.95 -8.67
CA GLU A 315 30.09 7.32 -9.56
C GLU A 315 29.65 7.51 -11.02
N PRO A 316 30.59 7.87 -11.93
CA PRO A 316 30.26 8.08 -13.32
C PRO A 316 29.89 6.76 -14.02
N VAL A 317 28.86 6.81 -14.85
CA VAL A 317 28.50 5.68 -15.71
C VAL A 317 29.28 5.81 -17.01
N THR A 318 30.14 4.83 -17.29
CA THR A 318 30.97 4.74 -18.51
C THR A 318 30.37 3.72 -19.49
N ALA A 319 30.95 3.60 -20.68
CA ALA A 319 30.55 2.57 -21.65
C ALA A 319 30.71 1.13 -21.09
N GLN A 320 31.64 0.93 -20.18
CA GLN A 320 31.89 -0.38 -19.53
C GLN A 320 30.93 -0.67 -18.37
N THR A 321 30.32 0.36 -17.77
CA THR A 321 29.38 0.18 -16.65
C THR A 321 28.20 -0.66 -17.14
N ALA A 322 27.95 -1.80 -16.52
CA ALA A 322 26.85 -2.69 -16.86
C ALA A 322 25.64 -2.51 -15.92
N VAL A 323 25.91 -2.13 -14.66
CA VAL A 323 24.88 -1.97 -13.64
C VAL A 323 25.05 -0.62 -12.96
N TYR A 324 23.96 0.14 -12.88
CA TYR A 324 23.84 1.32 -12.04
C TYR A 324 23.06 0.96 -10.79
N LEU A 325 23.74 0.92 -9.64
CA LEU A 325 23.12 0.58 -8.38
C LEU A 325 22.44 1.80 -7.77
N GLY A 326 21.11 1.77 -7.72
CA GLY A 326 20.29 2.76 -7.05
C GLY A 326 20.25 2.53 -5.53
N ASP A 327 21.39 2.80 -4.86
CA ASP A 327 21.59 2.59 -3.44
C ASP A 327 21.32 3.87 -2.61
N THR A 328 20.27 4.58 -2.99
CA THR A 328 19.74 5.77 -2.31
C THR A 328 18.28 5.57 -1.97
N MET A 329 17.77 6.36 -1.01
CA MET A 329 16.37 6.30 -0.61
C MET A 329 15.60 7.51 -1.14
N GLY A 330 14.38 7.27 -1.68
CA GLY A 330 13.49 8.34 -2.16
C GLY A 330 13.68 8.70 -3.63
N GLU A 331 14.70 8.20 -4.31
CA GLU A 331 15.01 8.52 -5.72
C GLU A 331 14.40 7.53 -6.74
N LEU A 332 13.61 6.55 -6.29
CA LEU A 332 13.00 5.57 -7.20
C LEU A 332 12.22 6.21 -8.36
N PRO A 333 11.42 7.28 -8.17
CA PRO A 333 10.72 7.93 -9.30
C PRO A 333 11.67 8.49 -10.35
N VAL A 334 12.84 9.03 -9.94
CA VAL A 334 13.87 9.52 -10.86
C VAL A 334 14.50 8.38 -11.64
N LEU A 335 14.84 7.28 -10.95
CA LEU A 335 15.46 6.10 -11.55
C LEU A 335 14.51 5.37 -12.51
N LEU A 336 13.21 5.31 -12.19
CA LEU A 336 12.17 4.82 -13.08
C LEU A 336 12.07 5.70 -14.33
N ALA A 337 12.02 7.03 -14.16
CA ALA A 337 11.91 7.95 -15.29
C ALA A 337 13.15 7.92 -16.22
N ALA A 338 14.30 7.45 -15.74
CA ALA A 338 15.50 7.26 -16.52
C ALA A 338 15.57 5.91 -17.27
N ALA A 339 14.60 5.01 -17.08
CA ALA A 339 14.58 3.69 -17.71
C ALA A 339 13.67 3.63 -18.95
N ASP A 340 13.87 2.60 -19.79
CA ASP A 340 13.07 2.29 -20.97
C ASP A 340 12.05 1.17 -20.68
N ALA A 341 12.33 0.28 -19.72
CA ALA A 341 11.44 -0.80 -19.30
C ALA A 341 11.64 -1.09 -17.81
N ALA A 342 10.61 -1.56 -17.11
CA ALA A 342 10.65 -1.79 -15.68
C ALA A 342 10.30 -3.23 -15.31
N PHE A 343 11.10 -3.82 -14.42
CA PHE A 343 10.75 -5.02 -13.66
C PHE A 343 10.42 -4.62 -12.22
N VAL A 344 9.29 -5.09 -11.71
CA VAL A 344 8.82 -4.84 -10.34
C VAL A 344 9.27 -5.97 -9.43
N GLY A 345 10.16 -5.67 -8.49
CA GLY A 345 10.72 -6.64 -7.54
C GLY A 345 9.75 -7.06 -6.43
N GLY A 346 10.21 -7.99 -5.57
CA GLY A 346 9.37 -8.69 -4.60
C GLY A 346 8.37 -9.65 -5.26
N SER A 347 8.56 -9.93 -6.54
CA SER A 347 7.63 -10.67 -7.37
C SER A 347 8.16 -12.02 -7.88
N LEU A 348 9.48 -12.22 -7.99
CA LEU A 348 10.08 -13.55 -8.23
C LEU A 348 10.16 -14.37 -6.94
N VAL A 349 10.09 -13.72 -5.80
CA VAL A 349 10.06 -14.34 -4.47
C VAL A 349 8.70 -14.08 -3.80
N PRO A 350 8.23 -14.92 -2.86
CA PRO A 350 6.87 -14.84 -2.30
C PRO A 350 6.69 -13.68 -1.30
N VAL A 351 7.07 -12.47 -1.70
CA VAL A 351 6.90 -11.23 -0.92
C VAL A 351 5.58 -10.53 -1.27
N GLY A 352 5.07 -10.71 -2.50
CA GLY A 352 3.78 -10.16 -2.92
C GLY A 352 3.87 -8.98 -3.88
N GLY A 353 5.06 -8.67 -4.36
CA GLY A 353 5.34 -7.61 -5.32
C GLY A 353 5.34 -6.20 -4.71
N HIS A 354 5.86 -5.26 -5.48
CA HIS A 354 5.81 -3.83 -5.22
C HIS A 354 4.86 -3.10 -6.17
N ASN A 355 4.80 -1.77 -6.08
CA ASN A 355 3.83 -0.96 -6.80
C ASN A 355 4.11 -0.91 -8.31
N PRO A 356 3.26 -1.49 -9.19
CA PRO A 356 3.43 -1.42 -10.63
C PRO A 356 2.84 -0.15 -11.26
N VAL A 357 2.10 0.65 -10.47
CA VAL A 357 1.46 1.88 -10.95
C VAL A 357 2.50 2.95 -11.29
N GLU A 358 3.56 3.06 -10.48
CA GLU A 358 4.59 4.09 -10.68
C GLU A 358 5.29 3.96 -12.05
N PRO A 359 5.85 2.80 -12.45
CA PRO A 359 6.42 2.64 -13.77
C PRO A 359 5.37 2.78 -14.89
N ALA A 360 4.16 2.24 -14.73
CA ALA A 360 3.10 2.38 -15.71
C ALA A 360 2.67 3.85 -15.93
N ALA A 361 2.58 4.65 -14.84
CA ALA A 361 2.27 6.07 -14.91
C ALA A 361 3.36 6.89 -15.64
N LEU A 362 4.62 6.43 -15.58
CA LEU A 362 5.72 7.02 -16.33
C LEU A 362 5.73 6.62 -17.82
N GLY A 363 4.87 5.69 -18.22
CA GLY A 363 4.81 5.16 -19.57
C GLY A 363 5.86 4.08 -19.84
N LEU A 364 6.28 3.35 -18.78
CA LEU A 364 7.16 2.19 -18.94
C LEU A 364 6.33 0.91 -19.08
N PRO A 365 6.68 0.01 -20.01
CA PRO A 365 6.15 -1.35 -19.96
C PRO A 365 6.64 -2.07 -18.72
N VAL A 366 5.76 -2.85 -18.09
CA VAL A 366 5.97 -3.43 -16.76
C VAL A 366 6.12 -4.94 -16.83
N LEU A 367 7.23 -5.47 -16.27
CA LEU A 367 7.46 -6.89 -16.03
C LEU A 367 7.34 -7.20 -14.54
N TYR A 368 6.86 -8.39 -14.21
CA TYR A 368 6.78 -8.86 -12.84
C TYR A 368 6.79 -10.38 -12.76
N GLY A 369 7.22 -10.92 -11.61
CA GLY A 369 7.22 -12.35 -11.33
C GLY A 369 5.86 -12.89 -10.85
N PRO A 370 5.75 -14.20 -10.54
CA PRO A 370 4.47 -14.86 -10.23
C PRO A 370 3.82 -14.42 -8.91
N HIS A 371 4.56 -13.72 -8.05
CA HIS A 371 4.09 -13.38 -6.70
C HIS A 371 3.67 -11.91 -6.58
N MET A 372 2.50 -11.54 -7.15
CA MET A 372 1.94 -10.18 -7.09
C MET A 372 0.64 -10.09 -6.26
N PHE A 373 0.51 -10.89 -5.21
CA PHE A 373 -0.75 -10.99 -4.46
C PHE A 373 -1.15 -9.69 -3.73
N ASN A 374 -0.19 -8.79 -3.40
CA ASN A 374 -0.49 -7.47 -2.84
C ASN A 374 -1.06 -6.49 -3.89
N PHE A 375 -0.83 -6.76 -5.19
CA PHE A 375 -1.20 -5.90 -6.30
C PHE A 375 -1.98 -6.65 -7.39
N SER A 376 -2.55 -7.82 -7.08
CA SER A 376 -3.19 -8.71 -8.06
C SER A 376 -4.22 -8.02 -8.95
N GLY A 377 -5.10 -7.19 -8.39
CA GLY A 377 -6.09 -6.44 -9.18
C GLY A 377 -5.45 -5.38 -10.10
N ILE A 378 -4.36 -4.77 -9.67
CA ILE A 378 -3.65 -3.75 -10.46
C ILE A 378 -2.90 -4.40 -11.62
N VAL A 379 -2.16 -5.49 -11.37
CA VAL A 379 -1.44 -6.18 -12.47
C VAL A 379 -2.40 -6.77 -13.47
N GLN A 380 -3.54 -7.34 -13.03
CA GLN A 380 -4.58 -7.84 -13.93
C GLN A 380 -5.13 -6.72 -14.83
N LEU A 381 -5.38 -5.54 -14.28
CA LEU A 381 -5.83 -4.37 -15.05
C LEU A 381 -4.77 -3.95 -16.08
N LEU A 382 -3.50 -3.89 -15.69
CA LEU A 382 -2.41 -3.52 -16.59
C LEU A 382 -2.15 -4.59 -17.66
N GLU A 383 -2.31 -5.89 -17.34
CA GLU A 383 -2.25 -6.96 -18.34
C GLU A 383 -3.38 -6.87 -19.37
N GLN A 384 -4.61 -6.65 -18.90
CA GLN A 384 -5.78 -6.47 -19.79
C GLN A 384 -5.61 -5.26 -20.71
N ALA A 385 -4.93 -4.22 -20.22
CA ALA A 385 -4.58 -3.05 -21.03
C ALA A 385 -3.39 -3.31 -21.99
N GLY A 386 -2.70 -4.46 -21.90
CA GLY A 386 -1.49 -4.75 -22.65
C GLY A 386 -0.31 -3.86 -22.27
N ALA A 387 -0.16 -3.57 -20.98
CA ALA A 387 0.86 -2.69 -20.41
C ALA A 387 1.80 -3.40 -19.43
N ALA A 388 1.42 -4.60 -18.97
CA ALA A 388 2.22 -5.41 -18.08
C ALA A 388 2.25 -6.88 -18.52
N ARG A 389 3.33 -7.59 -18.14
CA ARG A 389 3.51 -9.00 -18.48
C ARG A 389 4.18 -9.73 -17.33
N ALA A 390 3.61 -10.90 -16.97
CA ALA A 390 4.24 -11.83 -16.04
C ALA A 390 5.44 -12.54 -16.71
N VAL A 391 6.47 -12.81 -15.92
CA VAL A 391 7.64 -13.61 -16.29
C VAL A 391 7.93 -14.64 -15.21
N ALA A 392 8.19 -15.88 -15.60
CA ALA A 392 8.40 -16.96 -14.64
C ALA A 392 9.84 -17.03 -14.14
N ASP A 393 10.81 -16.70 -14.98
CA ASP A 393 12.25 -16.87 -14.70
C ASP A 393 13.13 -15.82 -15.40
N ALA A 394 14.45 -15.95 -15.17
CA ALA A 394 15.47 -15.09 -15.77
C ALA A 394 15.54 -15.18 -17.31
N GLY A 395 15.11 -16.30 -17.90
CA GLY A 395 15.10 -16.51 -19.35
C GLY A 395 13.98 -15.73 -20.03
N GLU A 396 12.77 -15.86 -19.50
CA GLU A 396 11.62 -15.10 -19.96
C GLU A 396 11.80 -13.60 -19.73
N LEU A 397 12.34 -13.22 -18.57
CA LEU A 397 12.68 -11.85 -18.25
C LEU A 397 13.66 -11.27 -19.28
N ALA A 398 14.76 -11.96 -19.56
CA ALA A 398 15.76 -11.51 -20.51
C ALA A 398 15.16 -11.33 -21.92
N THR A 399 14.30 -12.25 -22.33
CA THR A 399 13.63 -12.19 -23.64
C THR A 399 12.69 -10.99 -23.72
N ALA A 400 11.86 -10.78 -22.70
CA ALA A 400 10.91 -9.66 -22.68
C ALA A 400 11.64 -8.29 -22.62
N VAL A 401 12.65 -8.15 -21.77
CA VAL A 401 13.48 -6.94 -21.67
C VAL A 401 14.13 -6.64 -23.01
N ARG A 402 14.76 -7.64 -23.65
CA ARG A 402 15.43 -7.48 -24.94
C ARG A 402 14.43 -7.02 -26.02
N THR A 403 13.27 -7.66 -26.13
CA THR A 403 12.24 -7.28 -27.09
C THR A 403 11.88 -5.80 -26.97
N TRP A 404 11.67 -5.31 -25.76
CA TRP A 404 11.33 -3.91 -25.56
C TRP A 404 12.52 -2.94 -25.74
N LEU A 405 13.74 -3.37 -25.49
CA LEU A 405 14.92 -2.53 -25.73
C LEU A 405 15.28 -2.43 -27.22
N GLU A 406 14.98 -3.48 -28.02
CA GLU A 406 15.19 -3.53 -29.47
C GLU A 406 14.05 -2.86 -30.26
N ASP A 407 12.81 -2.91 -29.77
CA ASP A 407 11.63 -2.32 -30.41
C ASP A 407 11.14 -1.07 -29.66
N ALA A 408 11.65 0.09 -30.07
CA ALA A 408 11.27 1.37 -29.47
C ALA A 408 9.78 1.72 -29.71
N SER A 409 9.22 1.32 -30.85
CA SER A 409 7.81 1.60 -31.18
C SER A 409 6.86 0.77 -30.33
N GLY A 410 7.08 -0.55 -30.29
CA GLY A 410 6.29 -1.45 -29.43
C GLY A 410 6.41 -1.10 -27.96
N ARG A 411 7.61 -0.77 -27.49
CA ARG A 411 7.84 -0.28 -26.13
C ARG A 411 7.01 0.96 -25.81
N ALA A 412 7.01 1.95 -26.70
CA ALA A 412 6.24 3.17 -26.52
C ALA A 412 4.72 2.90 -26.50
N GLU A 413 4.23 1.97 -27.31
CA GLU A 413 2.83 1.58 -27.32
C GLU A 413 2.41 0.91 -26.00
N TRP A 414 3.22 -0.04 -25.49
CA TRP A 414 2.98 -0.68 -24.19
C TRP A 414 2.97 0.33 -23.05
N GLY A 415 3.94 1.25 -23.06
CA GLY A 415 4.02 2.30 -22.07
C GLY A 415 2.83 3.25 -22.08
N GLU A 416 2.39 3.66 -23.28
CA GLU A 416 1.24 4.55 -23.43
C GLU A 416 -0.07 3.88 -22.99
N ARG A 417 -0.26 2.57 -23.26
CA ARG A 417 -1.38 1.80 -22.73
C ARG A 417 -1.38 1.80 -21.20
N GLY A 418 -0.20 1.63 -20.59
CA GLY A 418 -0.03 1.69 -19.14
C GLY A 418 -0.40 3.05 -18.56
N ARG A 419 0.10 4.13 -19.18
CA ARG A 419 -0.20 5.49 -18.76
C ARG A 419 -1.71 5.78 -18.82
N ARG A 420 -2.38 5.39 -19.93
CA ARG A 420 -3.84 5.54 -20.09
C ARG A 420 -4.61 4.71 -19.05
N ALA A 421 -4.20 3.48 -18.80
CA ALA A 421 -4.84 2.63 -17.81
C ALA A 421 -4.73 3.23 -16.40
N VAL A 422 -3.58 3.78 -16.04
CA VAL A 422 -3.40 4.48 -14.75
C VAL A 422 -4.29 5.73 -14.70
N GLU A 423 -4.26 6.57 -15.73
CA GLU A 423 -5.02 7.82 -15.77
C GLU A 423 -6.54 7.59 -15.66
N ALA A 424 -7.05 6.59 -16.37
CA ALA A 424 -8.47 6.21 -16.33
C ALA A 424 -8.93 5.73 -14.91
N ASN A 425 -8.00 5.30 -14.07
CA ASN A 425 -8.29 4.80 -12.73
C ASN A 425 -7.94 5.81 -11.61
N ARG A 426 -7.46 7.00 -11.95
CA ARG A 426 -7.21 8.11 -11.00
C ARG A 426 -8.49 8.72 -10.44
N GLY A 427 -8.31 9.59 -9.45
CA GLY A 427 -9.37 10.36 -8.82
C GLY A 427 -10.04 9.65 -7.65
N ALA A 428 -9.55 8.50 -7.21
CA ALA A 428 -10.06 7.82 -6.02
C ALA A 428 -9.94 8.70 -4.78
N ARG A 429 -8.80 9.38 -4.59
CA ARG A 429 -8.56 10.33 -3.51
C ARG A 429 -9.61 11.44 -3.49
N ASP A 430 -9.89 12.05 -4.63
CA ASP A 430 -10.78 13.21 -4.71
C ASP A 430 -12.24 12.80 -4.48
N ARG A 431 -12.65 11.63 -4.99
CA ARG A 431 -13.96 11.02 -4.67
C ARG A 431 -14.10 10.74 -3.17
N VAL A 432 -13.05 10.22 -2.53
CA VAL A 432 -13.02 10.01 -1.08
C VAL A 432 -13.18 11.35 -0.35
N LEU A 433 -12.40 12.38 -0.70
CA LEU A 433 -12.47 13.70 -0.07
C LEU A 433 -13.85 14.38 -0.19
N GLN A 434 -14.55 14.18 -1.32
CA GLN A 434 -15.92 14.67 -1.49
C GLN A 434 -16.88 14.07 -0.44
N HIS A 435 -16.82 12.74 -0.24
CA HIS A 435 -17.66 12.08 0.77
C HIS A 435 -17.25 12.43 2.21
N LEU A 436 -15.96 12.65 2.46
CA LEU A 436 -15.47 13.03 3.79
C LEU A 436 -15.95 14.42 4.21
N ALA A 437 -16.14 15.34 3.25
CA ALA A 437 -16.70 16.68 3.52
C ALA A 437 -18.09 16.64 4.14
N GLU A 438 -18.88 15.58 3.93
CA GLU A 438 -20.19 15.38 4.53
C GLU A 438 -20.13 14.77 5.95
N LEU A 439 -18.96 14.24 6.34
CA LEU A 439 -18.75 13.58 7.62
C LEU A 439 -18.01 14.44 8.65
N LEU A 440 -17.33 15.50 8.19
CA LEU A 440 -16.61 16.49 8.99
C LEU A 440 -17.49 17.67 9.35
#